data_759ab299621e80f152b8be7c8f79d0f5
#
_entry.id   759ab299621e80f152b8be7c8f79d0f5
#
_cell.length_a   1.000
_cell.length_b   1.000
_cell.length_c   1.000
_cell.angle_alpha   90.00
_cell.angle_beta   90.00
_cell.angle_gamma   90.00
#
_symmetry.space_group_name_H-M   'P 1'
#
loop_
_entity.id
_entity.type
_entity.pdbx_description
1 polymer ?
#
loop_
_entity_poly.entity_id
_entity_poly.type
_entity_poly.pdbx_seq_one_letter_code
_entity_poly.pdbx_strand_id
1 'polypeptide(L)'
;MTDALSLAAGAARVELAPETGGAIATFTYRDVDVLRPTPQEARQAGDVRAHASYPLVPYSNRIEHARLKFAGRDIELAKNFGDHPHSIHGVGWQRPWRVVARDEATALIALEHAATGVEAGAWPWPFRATQWFGLHTDDHGATLTAKLSITNTGTVVFPFGLGFHPFFPRTATTALDFEAVSFWENDDTQIPVRKTAVPAEWRRGILSAHDSCGIDNVFTEWTGVATLADPARTFDTRIAADSASGFVVVYAPPARDFVAVEPVTHMTDAFNRIERSEPGTGSRILAAGAGFACTMQISTRLRS
;
A
#
# COMPACT_ATOMS: atom_id res chain seq x y z
N MET A 1 -12.49 -1.87 25.63
CA MET A 1 -12.63 -1.21 24.32
C MET A 1 -11.49 -0.19 24.28
N THR A 2 -10.47 -0.44 23.49
CA THR A 2 -9.43 0.56 23.22
C THR A 2 -10.09 1.65 22.39
N ASP A 3 -10.02 2.91 22.85
CA ASP A 3 -10.53 4.05 22.10
C ASP A 3 -9.90 4.05 20.71
N ALA A 4 -10.71 4.08 19.65
CA ALA A 4 -10.22 4.18 18.29
C ALA A 4 -9.35 5.43 18.16
N LEU A 5 -8.19 5.30 17.54
CA LEU A 5 -7.31 6.44 17.29
C LEU A 5 -7.89 7.25 16.12
N SER A 6 -8.56 8.36 16.45
CA SER A 6 -9.25 9.20 15.48
C SER A 6 -8.50 10.50 15.24
N LEU A 7 -8.46 10.95 13.98
CA LEU A 7 -7.99 12.26 13.55
C LEU A 7 -9.16 13.06 13.01
N ALA A 8 -9.16 14.36 13.26
CA ALA A 8 -10.20 15.28 12.82
C ALA A 8 -9.60 16.59 12.30
N ALA A 9 -10.14 17.08 11.18
CA ALA A 9 -9.84 18.40 10.64
C ALA A 9 -11.06 18.90 9.86
N GLY A 10 -11.70 19.98 10.30
CA GLY A 10 -12.95 20.47 9.71
C GLY A 10 -14.00 19.37 9.55
N ALA A 11 -14.47 19.14 8.32
CA ALA A 11 -15.41 18.08 7.98
C ALA A 11 -14.76 16.72 7.63
N ALA A 12 -13.46 16.58 7.81
CA ALA A 12 -12.74 15.33 7.55
C ALA A 12 -12.55 14.52 8.84
N ARG A 13 -12.66 13.19 8.75
CA ARG A 13 -12.42 12.24 9.83
C ARG A 13 -11.64 11.05 9.32
N VAL A 14 -10.66 10.61 10.11
CA VAL A 14 -9.89 9.37 9.86
C VAL A 14 -9.88 8.55 11.14
N GLU A 15 -10.16 7.27 11.02
CA GLU A 15 -9.95 6.32 12.10
C GLU A 15 -8.79 5.40 11.75
N LEU A 16 -7.85 5.28 12.67
CA LEU A 16 -6.70 4.39 12.58
C LEU A 16 -6.92 3.16 13.47
N ALA A 17 -6.41 2.03 13.03
CA ALA A 17 -6.41 0.75 13.75
C ALA A 17 -4.98 0.25 13.99
N PRO A 18 -4.21 0.87 14.92
CA PRO A 18 -2.82 0.49 15.17
C PRO A 18 -2.67 -0.99 15.53
N GLU A 19 -3.57 -1.53 16.34
CA GLU A 19 -3.53 -2.95 16.76
C GLU A 19 -3.81 -3.92 15.60
N THR A 20 -4.42 -3.46 14.52
CA THR A 20 -4.73 -4.25 13.33
C THR A 20 -3.84 -3.81 12.17
N GLY A 21 -2.58 -4.23 12.18
CA GLY A 21 -1.63 -3.99 11.10
C GLY A 21 -1.25 -2.53 10.87
N GLY A 22 -1.47 -1.62 11.84
CA GLY A 22 -1.25 -0.19 11.65
C GLY A 22 -2.16 0.40 10.54
N ALA A 23 -3.33 -0.17 10.35
CA ALA A 23 -4.23 0.13 9.25
C ALA A 23 -4.99 1.45 9.46
N ILE A 24 -5.51 2.00 8.35
CA ILE A 24 -6.58 2.99 8.33
C ILE A 24 -7.90 2.23 8.27
N ALA A 25 -8.80 2.49 9.20
CA ALA A 25 -10.13 1.86 9.23
C ALA A 25 -11.16 2.64 8.42
N THR A 26 -11.12 3.99 8.48
CA THR A 26 -11.99 4.87 7.67
C THR A 26 -11.26 6.16 7.31
N PHE A 27 -11.66 6.76 6.21
CA PHE A 27 -11.41 8.15 5.88
C PHE A 27 -12.68 8.70 5.22
N THR A 28 -13.29 9.70 5.85
CA THR A 28 -14.50 10.36 5.36
C THR A 28 -14.28 11.87 5.22
N TYR A 29 -14.99 12.49 4.29
CA TYR A 29 -15.08 13.92 4.13
C TYR A 29 -16.54 14.33 3.90
N ARG A 30 -17.09 15.23 4.74
CA ARG A 30 -18.51 15.62 4.75
C ARG A 30 -19.45 14.38 4.79
N ASP A 31 -19.11 13.43 5.67
CA ASP A 31 -19.83 12.16 5.88
C ASP A 31 -19.87 11.23 4.64
N VAL A 32 -19.04 11.50 3.63
CA VAL A 32 -18.89 10.64 2.45
C VAL A 32 -17.56 9.90 2.51
N ASP A 33 -17.58 8.59 2.30
CA ASP A 33 -16.39 7.75 2.31
C ASP A 33 -15.39 8.16 1.22
N VAL A 34 -14.17 8.52 1.59
CA VAL A 34 -13.03 8.74 0.68
C VAL A 34 -12.34 7.42 0.40
N LEU A 35 -12.10 6.64 1.45
CA LEU A 35 -11.63 5.25 1.36
C LEU A 35 -12.80 4.29 1.61
N ARG A 36 -12.70 3.05 1.11
CA ARG A 36 -13.64 1.97 1.41
C ARG A 36 -13.73 1.81 2.93
N PRO A 37 -14.92 1.92 3.55
CA PRO A 37 -15.04 1.76 4.99
C PRO A 37 -14.77 0.32 5.40
N THR A 38 -14.12 0.14 6.55
CA THR A 38 -13.93 -1.20 7.14
C THR A 38 -15.26 -1.69 7.72
N PRO A 39 -15.78 -2.85 7.29
CA PRO A 39 -16.97 -3.44 7.88
C PRO A 39 -16.81 -3.72 9.38
N GLN A 40 -17.89 -3.60 10.13
CA GLN A 40 -17.84 -3.80 11.59
C GLN A 40 -17.39 -5.20 11.98
N GLU A 41 -17.79 -6.22 11.23
CA GLU A 41 -17.40 -7.61 11.45
C GLU A 41 -15.89 -7.80 11.25
N ALA A 42 -15.31 -7.13 10.25
CA ALA A 42 -13.87 -7.17 10.00
C ALA A 42 -13.06 -6.47 11.10
N ARG A 43 -13.59 -5.35 11.65
CA ARG A 43 -12.99 -4.66 12.80
C ARG A 43 -12.97 -5.58 14.04
N GLN A 44 -14.07 -6.28 14.31
CA GLN A 44 -14.21 -7.20 15.44
C GLN A 44 -13.30 -8.43 15.27
N ALA A 45 -13.17 -8.92 14.04
CA ALA A 45 -12.32 -10.07 13.71
C ALA A 45 -10.84 -9.72 13.60
N GLY A 46 -10.46 -8.44 13.56
CA GLY A 46 -9.10 -8.01 13.27
C GLY A 46 -8.64 -8.39 11.85
N ASP A 47 -9.57 -8.50 10.88
CA ASP A 47 -9.23 -8.80 9.49
C ASP A 47 -8.69 -7.53 8.79
N VAL A 48 -7.38 -7.40 8.79
CA VAL A 48 -6.69 -6.24 8.19
C VAL A 48 -6.97 -6.09 6.69
N ARG A 49 -7.24 -7.18 5.96
CA ARG A 49 -7.50 -7.16 4.50
C ARG A 49 -8.79 -6.42 4.13
N ALA A 50 -9.72 -6.34 5.07
CA ALA A 50 -10.96 -5.61 4.91
C ALA A 50 -10.85 -4.14 5.36
N HIS A 51 -9.69 -3.71 5.91
CA HIS A 51 -9.48 -2.32 6.29
C HIS A 51 -9.33 -1.40 5.07
N ALA A 52 -9.52 -0.11 5.29
CA ALA A 52 -9.49 0.91 4.25
C ALA A 52 -8.11 1.09 3.61
N SER A 53 -7.05 0.90 4.39
CA SER A 53 -5.66 0.88 3.91
C SER A 53 -4.75 0.24 4.96
N TYR A 54 -3.63 -0.36 4.53
CA TYR A 54 -2.59 -0.86 5.41
C TYR A 54 -1.19 -0.64 4.82
N PRO A 55 -0.14 -0.60 5.67
CA PRO A 55 1.23 -0.39 5.22
C PRO A 55 1.83 -1.67 4.63
N LEU A 56 2.69 -1.51 3.63
CA LEU A 56 3.46 -2.57 3.01
C LEU A 56 4.93 -2.38 3.40
N VAL A 57 5.40 -3.16 4.40
CA VAL A 57 6.75 -3.08 4.95
C VAL A 57 7.18 -4.45 5.50
N PRO A 58 8.41 -4.91 5.27
CA PRO A 58 9.53 -4.29 4.58
C PRO A 58 9.55 -4.54 3.07
N TYR A 59 8.45 -4.99 2.47
CA TYR A 59 8.27 -5.07 1.02
C TYR A 59 6.78 -5.01 0.67
N SER A 60 6.52 -4.69 -0.59
CA SER A 60 5.21 -4.71 -1.21
C SER A 60 5.03 -5.96 -2.06
N ASN A 61 3.78 -6.40 -2.21
CA ASN A 61 3.40 -7.48 -3.12
C ASN A 61 4.11 -8.80 -2.79
N ARG A 62 4.34 -9.69 -3.77
CA ARG A 62 4.74 -11.08 -3.58
C ARG A 62 6.25 -11.28 -3.69
N ILE A 63 6.79 -12.21 -2.88
CA ILE A 63 8.08 -12.88 -3.10
C ILE A 63 7.77 -14.30 -3.53
N GLU A 64 8.24 -14.67 -4.74
CA GLU A 64 7.93 -15.92 -5.42
C GLU A 64 8.25 -17.14 -4.55
N HIS A 65 7.24 -18.02 -4.36
CA HIS A 65 7.31 -19.23 -3.52
C HIS A 65 7.83 -19.02 -2.09
N ALA A 66 7.73 -17.77 -1.57
CA ALA A 66 8.31 -17.38 -0.28
C ALA A 66 9.83 -17.63 -0.20
N ARG A 67 10.54 -17.63 -1.34
CA ARG A 67 11.97 -17.83 -1.43
C ARG A 67 12.65 -16.56 -1.89
N LEU A 68 13.50 -16.03 -1.03
CA LEU A 68 14.26 -14.82 -1.26
C LEU A 68 15.73 -15.16 -1.49
N LYS A 69 16.28 -14.71 -2.61
CA LYS A 69 17.73 -14.73 -2.85
C LYS A 69 18.32 -13.38 -2.53
N PHE A 70 19.35 -13.36 -1.69
CA PHE A 70 20.04 -12.13 -1.35
C PHE A 70 21.45 -12.39 -0.88
N ALA A 71 22.42 -11.66 -1.46
CA ALA A 71 23.85 -11.75 -1.13
C ALA A 71 24.39 -13.20 -1.15
N GLY A 72 24.02 -13.96 -2.18
CA GLY A 72 24.44 -15.35 -2.38
C GLY A 72 23.78 -16.37 -1.43
N ARG A 73 22.76 -15.96 -0.67
CA ARG A 73 22.01 -16.83 0.26
C ARG A 73 20.61 -17.10 -0.28
N ASP A 74 20.15 -18.34 -0.14
CA ASP A 74 18.76 -18.71 -0.30
C ASP A 74 18.07 -18.63 1.07
N ILE A 75 17.00 -17.86 1.17
CA ILE A 75 16.25 -17.57 2.40
C ILE A 75 14.81 -18.01 2.17
N GLU A 76 14.33 -18.90 3.02
CA GLU A 76 12.92 -19.28 3.03
C GLU A 76 12.16 -18.39 4.00
N LEU A 77 11.12 -17.72 3.51
CA LEU A 77 10.22 -16.88 4.30
C LEU A 77 8.96 -17.64 4.66
N ALA A 78 8.33 -17.28 5.75
CA ALA A 78 7.02 -17.80 6.09
C ALA A 78 5.98 -17.33 5.05
N LYS A 79 5.13 -18.24 4.59
CA LYS A 79 3.91 -17.91 3.87
C LYS A 79 2.93 -17.25 4.84
N ASN A 80 2.33 -16.15 4.44
CA ASN A 80 1.57 -15.30 5.34
C ASN A 80 0.18 -14.92 4.82
N PHE A 81 -0.33 -15.64 3.80
CA PHE A 81 -1.61 -15.34 3.16
C PHE A 81 -2.39 -16.64 2.84
N GLY A 82 -2.86 -17.33 3.89
CA GLY A 82 -3.59 -18.59 3.75
C GLY A 82 -2.81 -19.62 2.92
N ASP A 83 -3.47 -20.27 1.96
CA ASP A 83 -2.88 -21.29 1.08
C ASP A 83 -2.10 -20.69 -0.11
N HIS A 84 -1.93 -19.36 -0.15
CA HIS A 84 -1.21 -18.71 -1.24
C HIS A 84 0.26 -19.18 -1.27
N PRO A 85 0.83 -19.51 -2.46
CA PRO A 85 2.17 -20.09 -2.55
C PRO A 85 3.30 -19.14 -2.19
N HIS A 86 3.04 -17.82 -2.16
CA HIS A 86 4.03 -16.76 -1.97
C HIS A 86 3.99 -16.15 -0.56
N SER A 87 5.04 -15.44 -0.19
CA SER A 87 5.00 -14.49 0.92
C SER A 87 4.59 -13.11 0.39
N ILE A 88 3.73 -12.37 1.13
CA ILE A 88 3.05 -11.18 0.62
C ILE A 88 3.18 -9.99 1.59
N HIS A 89 3.48 -8.79 1.08
CA HIS A 89 3.41 -7.49 1.76
C HIS A 89 4.26 -7.33 3.02
N GLY A 90 5.23 -8.22 3.25
CA GLY A 90 6.05 -8.17 4.45
C GLY A 90 5.30 -8.52 5.72
N VAL A 91 5.72 -7.92 6.83
CA VAL A 91 5.20 -8.26 8.18
C VAL A 91 4.35 -7.15 8.79
N GLY A 92 4.50 -5.91 8.33
CA GLY A 92 3.90 -4.74 8.99
C GLY A 92 2.39 -4.75 9.05
N TRP A 93 1.74 -5.23 8.00
CA TRP A 93 0.28 -5.28 7.89
C TRP A 93 -0.39 -6.32 8.79
N GLN A 94 0.37 -7.26 9.35
CA GLN A 94 -0.15 -8.33 10.23
C GLN A 94 0.24 -8.16 11.70
N ARG A 95 0.94 -7.08 12.03
CA ARG A 95 1.47 -6.86 13.38
C ARG A 95 0.81 -5.65 14.04
N PRO A 96 0.63 -5.68 15.36
CA PRO A 96 0.21 -4.50 16.10
C PRO A 96 1.30 -3.41 16.06
N TRP A 97 0.87 -2.16 15.91
CA TRP A 97 1.70 -0.97 15.97
C TRP A 97 1.41 -0.21 17.25
N ARG A 98 2.43 0.29 17.89
CA ARG A 98 2.30 1.09 19.12
C ARG A 98 2.10 2.57 18.77
N VAL A 99 1.14 3.21 19.41
CA VAL A 99 0.97 4.68 19.33
C VAL A 99 2.14 5.35 20.04
N VAL A 100 2.84 6.23 19.33
CA VAL A 100 4.00 6.99 19.84
C VAL A 100 3.61 8.39 20.24
N ALA A 101 2.82 9.05 19.38
CA ALA A 101 2.31 10.40 19.61
C ALA A 101 0.98 10.58 18.87
N ARG A 102 0.12 11.44 19.38
CA ARG A 102 -1.13 11.83 18.72
C ARG A 102 -1.55 13.22 19.16
N ASP A 103 -2.24 13.92 18.29
CA ASP A 103 -3.06 15.09 18.59
C ASP A 103 -4.36 15.02 17.78
N GLU A 104 -5.10 16.13 17.64
CA GLU A 104 -6.40 16.16 16.98
C GLU A 104 -6.29 15.77 15.48
N ALA A 105 -5.24 16.19 14.79
CA ALA A 105 -5.09 16.04 13.33
C ALA A 105 -3.89 15.20 12.92
N THR A 106 -3.03 14.76 13.84
CA THR A 106 -1.84 13.96 13.54
C THR A 106 -1.70 12.74 14.45
N ALA A 107 -1.05 11.70 13.95
CA ALA A 107 -0.64 10.53 14.72
C ALA A 107 0.69 9.99 14.22
N LEU A 108 1.47 9.45 15.16
CA LEU A 108 2.67 8.67 14.89
C LEU A 108 2.54 7.31 15.55
N ILE A 109 2.64 6.25 14.75
CA ILE A 109 2.66 4.87 15.24
C ILE A 109 3.95 4.18 14.83
N ALA A 110 4.40 3.17 15.59
CA ALA A 110 5.66 2.47 15.37
C ALA A 110 5.53 0.96 15.55
N LEU A 111 6.30 0.23 14.76
CA LEU A 111 6.51 -1.21 14.81
C LEU A 111 8.00 -1.51 14.99
N GLU A 112 8.33 -2.39 15.93
CA GLU A 112 9.67 -2.99 16.07
C GLU A 112 9.59 -4.45 15.60
N HIS A 113 10.49 -4.84 14.73
CA HIS A 113 10.66 -6.21 14.28
C HIS A 113 12.05 -6.69 14.69
N ALA A 114 12.11 -7.60 15.67
CA ALA A 114 13.37 -8.03 16.26
C ALA A 114 14.10 -9.12 15.45
N ALA A 115 13.44 -9.77 14.51
CA ALA A 115 13.95 -10.90 13.72
C ALA A 115 14.46 -12.07 14.56
N THR A 116 13.76 -12.40 15.66
CA THR A 116 14.08 -13.51 16.56
C THR A 116 12.95 -14.53 16.60
N GLY A 117 13.25 -15.79 16.89
CA GLY A 117 12.25 -16.85 16.98
C GLY A 117 11.43 -16.96 15.68
N VAL A 118 10.11 -17.01 15.80
CA VAL A 118 9.19 -17.10 14.64
C VAL A 118 9.23 -15.86 13.74
N GLU A 119 9.61 -14.71 14.29
CA GLU A 119 9.72 -13.46 13.53
C GLU A 119 10.82 -13.52 12.46
N ALA A 120 11.93 -14.20 12.76
CA ALA A 120 13.03 -14.39 11.82
C ALA A 120 12.60 -15.17 10.55
N GLY A 121 11.63 -16.08 10.68
CA GLY A 121 11.04 -16.78 9.54
C GLY A 121 10.15 -15.90 8.66
N ALA A 122 9.55 -14.86 9.24
CA ALA A 122 8.75 -13.90 8.46
C ALA A 122 9.64 -12.88 7.72
N TRP A 123 10.68 -12.37 8.39
CA TRP A 123 11.72 -11.50 7.82
C TRP A 123 13.01 -11.60 8.68
N PRO A 124 14.16 -12.01 8.12
CA PRO A 124 15.32 -12.39 8.93
C PRO A 124 16.19 -11.22 9.39
N TRP A 125 15.82 -9.99 9.12
CA TRP A 125 16.58 -8.80 9.53
C TRP A 125 15.76 -7.88 10.43
N PRO A 126 16.34 -7.40 11.55
CA PRO A 126 15.63 -6.50 12.43
C PRO A 126 15.49 -5.11 11.82
N PHE A 127 14.33 -4.51 12.03
CA PHE A 127 14.04 -3.15 11.60
C PHE A 127 13.02 -2.48 12.52
N ARG A 128 13.01 -1.18 12.48
CA ARG A 128 11.94 -0.35 13.01
C ARG A 128 11.17 0.30 11.85
N ALA A 129 9.86 0.28 11.91
CA ALA A 129 9.01 1.03 11.00
C ALA A 129 8.19 2.06 11.76
N THR A 130 7.91 3.21 11.12
CA THR A 130 7.00 4.21 11.64
C THR A 130 6.03 4.66 10.56
N GLN A 131 4.77 4.94 10.97
CA GLN A 131 3.80 5.64 10.14
C GLN A 131 3.42 6.95 10.83
N TRP A 132 3.58 8.03 10.11
CA TRP A 132 3.04 9.33 10.50
C TRP A 132 1.83 9.66 9.63
N PHE A 133 0.76 10.12 10.26
CA PHE A 133 -0.45 10.54 9.60
C PHE A 133 -0.72 12.01 9.93
N GLY A 134 -1.14 12.78 8.93
CA GLY A 134 -1.58 14.16 9.10
C GLY A 134 -2.82 14.43 8.27
N LEU A 135 -3.86 14.99 8.88
CA LEU A 135 -5.13 15.34 8.26
C LEU A 135 -5.26 16.85 8.18
N HIS A 136 -5.59 17.35 7.01
CA HIS A 136 -5.79 18.78 6.75
C HIS A 136 -7.04 19.01 5.89
N THR A 137 -7.69 20.15 6.07
CA THR A 137 -8.79 20.62 5.21
C THR A 137 -8.58 22.08 4.83
N ASP A 138 -9.02 22.41 3.62
CA ASP A 138 -9.12 23.76 3.10
C ASP A 138 -10.45 23.96 2.36
N ASP A 139 -10.60 25.09 1.67
CA ASP A 139 -11.84 25.40 0.91
C ASP A 139 -12.08 24.45 -0.28
N HIS A 140 -11.06 23.70 -0.72
CA HIS A 140 -11.11 22.81 -1.87
C HIS A 140 -11.37 21.34 -1.49
N GLY A 141 -11.13 20.97 -0.23
CA GLY A 141 -11.34 19.59 0.21
C GLY A 141 -10.56 19.18 1.46
N ALA A 142 -10.33 17.90 1.57
CA ALA A 142 -9.55 17.28 2.63
C ALA A 142 -8.33 16.57 2.06
N THR A 143 -7.23 16.54 2.82
CA THR A 143 -6.01 15.80 2.47
C THR A 143 -5.54 14.99 3.68
N LEU A 144 -5.45 13.69 3.50
CA LEU A 144 -4.75 12.77 4.39
C LEU A 144 -3.35 12.51 3.84
N THR A 145 -2.32 12.82 4.62
CA THR A 145 -0.93 12.47 4.33
C THR A 145 -0.51 11.30 5.21
N ALA A 146 0.00 10.24 4.61
CA ALA A 146 0.60 9.10 5.29
C ALA A 146 2.07 8.98 4.86
N LYS A 147 2.99 8.98 5.84
CA LYS A 147 4.42 8.77 5.62
C LYS A 147 4.85 7.48 6.31
N LEU A 148 5.33 6.52 5.53
CA LEU A 148 5.87 5.25 6.01
C LEU A 148 7.39 5.30 5.97
N SER A 149 8.04 4.93 7.08
CA SER A 149 9.49 4.90 7.18
C SER A 149 9.97 3.55 7.70
N ILE A 150 11.16 3.14 7.28
CA ILE A 150 11.88 1.97 7.78
C ILE A 150 13.30 2.37 8.19
N THR A 151 13.80 1.79 9.29
CA THR A 151 15.18 1.94 9.75
C THR A 151 15.75 0.55 10.01
N ASN A 152 16.93 0.26 9.46
CA ASN A 152 17.65 -0.96 9.77
C ASN A 152 18.26 -0.85 11.16
N THR A 153 17.75 -1.64 12.12
CA THR A 153 18.23 -1.67 13.52
C THR A 153 19.29 -2.75 13.75
N GLY A 154 19.62 -3.52 12.71
CA GLY A 154 20.65 -4.56 12.76
C GLY A 154 22.02 -4.04 12.28
N THR A 155 22.94 -5.01 12.17
CA THR A 155 24.35 -4.75 11.79
C THR A 155 24.68 -5.14 10.35
N VAL A 156 23.72 -5.76 9.64
CA VAL A 156 23.90 -6.20 8.26
C VAL A 156 22.93 -5.51 7.34
N VAL A 157 23.30 -5.38 6.06
CA VAL A 157 22.43 -4.81 5.02
C VAL A 157 21.33 -5.81 4.65
N PHE A 158 20.19 -5.31 4.18
CA PHE A 158 19.13 -6.16 3.64
C PHE A 158 18.33 -5.47 2.52
N PRO A 159 17.69 -6.24 1.62
CA PRO A 159 16.83 -5.68 0.59
C PRO A 159 15.51 -5.22 1.20
N PHE A 160 14.95 -4.14 0.71
CA PHE A 160 13.68 -3.63 1.21
C PHE A 160 12.89 -2.87 0.16
N GLY A 161 11.63 -2.65 0.46
CA GLY A 161 10.76 -1.70 -0.18
C GLY A 161 9.58 -1.33 0.70
N LEU A 162 8.86 -0.31 0.31
CA LEU A 162 7.72 0.23 1.04
C LEU A 162 6.54 0.44 0.09
N GLY A 163 5.34 0.53 0.66
CA GLY A 163 4.15 0.91 -0.07
C GLY A 163 2.94 1.09 0.83
N PHE A 164 1.83 1.49 0.20
CA PHE A 164 0.54 1.67 0.83
C PHE A 164 -0.51 0.90 0.03
N HIS A 165 -1.49 0.33 0.71
CA HIS A 165 -2.56 -0.45 0.08
C HIS A 165 -3.94 0.17 0.34
N PRO A 166 -4.22 1.37 -0.18
CA PRO A 166 -5.52 2.02 -0.01
C PRO A 166 -6.56 1.42 -0.94
N PHE A 167 -7.77 1.21 -0.42
CA PHE A 167 -8.95 0.79 -1.16
C PHE A 167 -9.93 1.94 -1.28
N PHE A 168 -10.43 2.17 -2.47
CA PHE A 168 -11.38 3.23 -2.78
C PHE A 168 -12.74 2.65 -3.19
N PRO A 169 -13.85 3.28 -2.81
CA PRO A 169 -15.17 2.89 -3.32
C PRO A 169 -15.22 2.98 -4.84
N ARG A 170 -15.84 1.99 -5.47
CA ARG A 170 -16.01 1.89 -6.92
C ARG A 170 -17.47 1.62 -7.26
N THR A 171 -17.98 2.32 -8.28
CA THR A 171 -19.25 2.04 -8.95
C THR A 171 -18.99 1.68 -10.42
N ALA A 172 -20.02 1.38 -11.17
CA ALA A 172 -19.92 1.12 -12.61
C ALA A 172 -19.45 2.35 -13.42
N THR A 173 -19.60 3.56 -12.86
CA THR A 173 -19.21 4.83 -13.50
C THR A 173 -17.89 5.39 -13.02
N THR A 174 -17.24 4.74 -12.06
CA THR A 174 -15.94 5.17 -11.55
C THR A 174 -14.87 5.03 -12.62
N ALA A 175 -14.17 6.12 -12.94
CA ALA A 175 -13.03 6.15 -13.83
C ALA A 175 -11.73 6.36 -13.01
N LEU A 176 -10.69 5.62 -13.34
CA LEU A 176 -9.33 5.79 -12.80
C LEU A 176 -8.44 6.37 -13.90
N ASP A 177 -7.89 7.56 -13.65
CA ASP A 177 -6.95 8.24 -14.54
C ASP A 177 -5.56 8.27 -13.90
N PHE A 178 -4.56 7.72 -14.58
CA PHE A 178 -3.15 7.77 -14.18
C PHE A 178 -2.24 7.59 -15.40
N GLU A 179 -0.99 7.99 -15.28
CA GLU A 179 0.01 7.84 -16.33
C GLU A 179 1.16 6.95 -15.88
N ALA A 180 1.41 5.89 -16.66
CA ALA A 180 2.55 5.00 -16.52
C ALA A 180 3.03 4.56 -17.91
N VAL A 181 4.31 4.24 -18.05
CA VAL A 181 4.89 3.85 -19.35
C VAL A 181 4.57 2.41 -19.68
N SER A 182 4.68 1.52 -18.72
CA SER A 182 4.46 0.08 -18.93
C SER A 182 3.86 -0.58 -17.69
N PHE A 183 3.35 -1.80 -17.89
CA PHE A 183 2.88 -2.68 -16.83
C PHE A 183 3.47 -4.07 -16.99
N TRP A 184 3.36 -4.87 -15.96
CA TRP A 184 3.77 -6.26 -15.99
C TRP A 184 2.54 -7.17 -16.09
N GLU A 185 2.53 -8.01 -17.11
CA GLU A 185 1.61 -9.14 -17.19
C GLU A 185 2.05 -10.23 -16.21
N ASN A 186 1.11 -10.84 -15.55
CA ASN A 186 1.35 -11.86 -14.53
C ASN A 186 1.02 -13.25 -15.07
N ASP A 187 1.64 -14.27 -14.49
CA ASP A 187 1.20 -15.67 -14.62
C ASP A 187 -0.03 -15.96 -13.71
N ASP A 188 -0.49 -17.21 -13.73
CA ASP A 188 -1.64 -17.65 -12.94
C ASP A 188 -1.42 -17.56 -11.42
N THR A 189 -0.17 -17.40 -10.97
CA THR A 189 0.21 -17.22 -9.56
C THR A 189 0.43 -15.74 -9.18
N GLN A 190 0.17 -14.84 -10.13
CA GLN A 190 0.33 -13.39 -9.98
C GLN A 190 1.81 -12.95 -9.86
N ILE A 191 2.73 -13.70 -10.46
CA ILE A 191 4.13 -13.31 -10.61
C ILE A 191 4.33 -12.68 -11.99
N PRO A 192 5.01 -11.51 -12.08
CA PRO A 192 5.27 -10.84 -13.35
C PRO A 192 6.08 -11.68 -14.31
N VAL A 193 5.63 -11.81 -15.57
CA VAL A 193 6.31 -12.60 -16.61
C VAL A 193 6.75 -11.77 -17.80
N ARG A 194 6.00 -10.70 -18.16
CA ARG A 194 6.31 -9.88 -19.33
C ARG A 194 6.00 -8.40 -19.09
N LYS A 195 6.94 -7.54 -19.44
CA LYS A 195 6.75 -6.08 -19.42
C LYS A 195 6.12 -5.64 -20.75
N THR A 196 5.02 -4.92 -20.69
CA THR A 196 4.23 -4.48 -21.86
C THR A 196 3.90 -2.99 -21.71
N ALA A 197 3.86 -2.26 -22.85
CA ALA A 197 3.42 -0.86 -22.85
C ALA A 197 1.96 -0.75 -22.41
N VAL A 198 1.63 0.30 -21.66
CA VAL A 198 0.24 0.56 -21.26
C VAL A 198 -0.58 0.95 -22.48
N PRO A 199 -1.69 0.23 -22.81
CA PRO A 199 -2.58 0.61 -23.90
C PRO A 199 -3.16 2.02 -23.70
N ALA A 200 -3.23 2.81 -24.76
CA ALA A 200 -3.72 4.20 -24.68
C ALA A 200 -5.17 4.30 -24.17
N GLU A 201 -6.00 3.31 -24.51
CA GLU A 201 -7.39 3.21 -24.07
C GLU A 201 -7.55 2.92 -22.57
N TRP A 202 -6.51 2.43 -21.91
CA TRP A 202 -6.54 2.21 -20.45
C TRP A 202 -6.46 3.52 -19.66
N ARG A 203 -5.97 4.59 -20.26
CA ARG A 203 -6.07 5.89 -19.62
C ARG A 203 -7.55 6.20 -19.41
N ARG A 204 -7.96 6.39 -18.15
CA ARG A 204 -9.36 6.54 -17.70
C ARG A 204 -10.28 5.34 -17.93
N GLY A 205 -9.95 4.44 -18.84
CA GLY A 205 -10.79 3.30 -19.22
C GLY A 205 -10.41 1.96 -18.56
N ILE A 206 -9.33 1.92 -17.77
CA ILE A 206 -8.79 0.65 -17.27
C ILE A 206 -9.79 -0.16 -16.42
N LEU A 207 -10.60 0.51 -15.62
CA LEU A 207 -11.60 -0.19 -14.79
C LEU A 207 -12.72 -0.78 -15.62
N SER A 208 -13.19 -0.07 -16.66
CA SER A 208 -14.20 -0.59 -17.57
C SER A 208 -13.66 -1.69 -18.47
N ALA A 209 -12.40 -1.58 -18.94
CA ALA A 209 -11.75 -2.61 -19.75
C ALA A 209 -11.57 -3.93 -18.99
N HIS A 210 -11.51 -3.90 -17.67
CA HIS A 210 -11.28 -5.07 -16.81
C HIS A 210 -12.46 -5.40 -15.87
N ASP A 211 -13.64 -4.87 -16.14
CA ASP A 211 -14.79 -5.05 -15.25
C ASP A 211 -15.20 -6.52 -15.08
N SER A 212 -15.11 -7.32 -16.12
CA SER A 212 -15.48 -8.73 -16.10
C SER A 212 -14.37 -9.69 -15.68
N CYS A 213 -13.08 -9.35 -15.88
CA CYS A 213 -11.94 -10.23 -15.60
C CYS A 213 -11.10 -9.80 -14.40
N GLY A 214 -11.28 -8.55 -13.96
CA GLY A 214 -10.43 -7.93 -12.94
C GLY A 214 -9.04 -7.54 -13.43
N ILE A 215 -8.33 -6.80 -12.60
CA ILE A 215 -6.93 -6.41 -12.79
C ILE A 215 -6.19 -6.53 -11.46
N ASP A 216 -4.96 -7.04 -11.48
CA ASP A 216 -4.01 -7.09 -10.36
C ASP A 216 -2.59 -6.98 -10.93
N ASN A 217 -2.21 -5.77 -11.36
CA ASN A 217 -0.95 -5.57 -12.07
C ASN A 217 -0.15 -4.40 -11.49
N VAL A 218 1.18 -4.53 -11.56
CA VAL A 218 2.11 -3.44 -11.26
C VAL A 218 2.44 -2.66 -12.52
N PHE A 219 2.32 -1.34 -12.42
CA PHE A 219 2.66 -0.35 -13.44
C PHE A 219 3.99 0.31 -13.08
N THR A 220 4.82 0.58 -14.07
CA THR A 220 6.17 1.13 -13.90
C THR A 220 6.28 2.50 -14.55
N GLU A 221 7.25 3.28 -14.05
CA GLU A 221 7.46 4.65 -14.53
C GLU A 221 6.16 5.48 -14.39
N TRP A 222 5.50 5.26 -13.25
CA TRP A 222 4.31 6.01 -12.85
C TRP A 222 4.68 7.44 -12.47
N THR A 223 3.87 8.40 -12.90
CA THR A 223 4.11 9.84 -12.65
C THR A 223 3.88 10.27 -11.21
N GLY A 224 3.48 9.35 -10.33
CA GLY A 224 3.23 9.64 -8.91
C GLY A 224 1.83 10.21 -8.63
N VAL A 225 0.93 10.25 -9.62
CA VAL A 225 -0.44 10.77 -9.46
C VAL A 225 -1.46 9.87 -10.11
N ALA A 226 -2.56 9.63 -9.39
CA ALA A 226 -3.76 9.00 -9.93
C ALA A 226 -5.00 9.77 -9.46
N THR A 227 -6.09 9.74 -10.24
CA THR A 227 -7.36 10.37 -9.90
C THR A 227 -8.51 9.40 -10.13
N LEU A 228 -9.33 9.23 -9.11
CA LEU A 228 -10.61 8.53 -9.19
C LEU A 228 -11.73 9.56 -9.34
N ALA A 229 -12.45 9.49 -10.44
CA ALA A 229 -13.57 10.34 -10.73
C ALA A 229 -14.84 9.49 -10.87
N ASP A 230 -15.91 9.88 -10.19
CA ASP A 230 -17.21 9.21 -10.30
C ASP A 230 -18.31 10.26 -10.33
N PRO A 231 -19.12 10.33 -11.41
CA PRO A 231 -20.20 11.32 -11.53
C PRO A 231 -21.23 11.30 -10.39
N ALA A 232 -21.39 10.18 -9.72
CA ALA A 232 -22.30 10.05 -8.58
C ALA A 232 -21.76 10.66 -7.28
N ARG A 233 -20.48 11.09 -7.24
CA ARG A 233 -19.84 11.65 -6.05
C ARG A 233 -19.72 13.16 -6.11
N THR A 234 -19.70 13.80 -4.96
CA THR A 234 -19.57 15.27 -4.82
C THR A 234 -18.13 15.78 -4.96
N PHE A 235 -17.15 14.87 -4.99
CA PHE A 235 -15.72 15.17 -5.13
C PHE A 235 -15.02 14.09 -5.96
N ASP A 236 -13.92 14.45 -6.56
CA ASP A 236 -12.93 13.52 -7.09
C ASP A 236 -11.89 13.19 -6.01
N THR A 237 -11.35 11.97 -6.05
CA THR A 237 -10.29 11.54 -5.13
C THR A 237 -8.96 11.49 -5.89
N ARG A 238 -7.98 12.26 -5.41
CA ARG A 238 -6.63 12.27 -5.95
C ARG A 238 -5.69 11.54 -5.01
N ILE A 239 -4.91 10.62 -5.56
CA ILE A 239 -3.80 9.95 -4.92
C ILE A 239 -2.51 10.55 -5.46
N ALA A 240 -1.60 10.96 -4.57
CA ALA A 240 -0.27 11.41 -4.95
C ALA A 240 0.79 10.73 -4.09
N ALA A 241 1.91 10.36 -4.69
CA ALA A 241 3.05 9.80 -3.98
C ALA A 241 4.32 10.57 -4.31
N ASP A 242 5.29 10.53 -3.40
CA ASP A 242 6.60 11.12 -3.65
C ASP A 242 7.43 10.29 -4.65
N SER A 243 8.57 10.84 -5.08
CA SER A 243 9.45 10.21 -6.06
C SER A 243 10.10 8.89 -5.60
N ALA A 244 9.93 8.51 -4.33
CA ALA A 244 10.36 7.21 -3.84
C ALA A 244 9.49 6.08 -4.43
N SER A 245 8.23 6.38 -4.75
CA SER A 245 7.20 5.45 -5.25
C SER A 245 7.08 5.56 -6.78
N GLY A 246 8.01 4.97 -7.51
CA GLY A 246 8.01 4.96 -8.98
C GLY A 246 7.09 3.91 -9.62
N PHE A 247 6.37 3.14 -8.81
CA PHE A 247 5.44 2.09 -9.23
C PHE A 247 4.07 2.30 -8.61
N VAL A 248 3.03 1.83 -9.30
CA VAL A 248 1.69 1.74 -8.75
C VAL A 248 1.11 0.37 -9.08
N VAL A 249 0.49 -0.27 -8.08
CA VAL A 249 -0.34 -1.46 -8.31
C VAL A 249 -1.79 -1.03 -8.42
N VAL A 250 -2.48 -1.52 -9.44
CA VAL A 250 -3.93 -1.40 -9.56
C VAL A 250 -4.53 -2.77 -9.36
N TYR A 251 -5.36 -2.89 -8.32
CA TYR A 251 -6.10 -4.11 -8.00
C TYR A 251 -7.60 -3.80 -7.99
N ALA A 252 -8.31 -4.34 -8.97
CA ALA A 252 -9.76 -4.23 -9.08
C ALA A 252 -10.35 -5.59 -9.43
N PRO A 253 -10.75 -6.40 -8.44
CA PRO A 253 -11.35 -7.70 -8.70
C PRO A 253 -12.73 -7.54 -9.34
N PRO A 254 -13.17 -8.53 -10.16
CA PRO A 254 -14.45 -8.45 -10.82
C PRO A 254 -15.60 -8.44 -9.82
N ALA A 255 -16.68 -7.76 -10.15
CA ALA A 255 -17.91 -7.69 -9.34
C ALA A 255 -17.70 -7.22 -7.89
N ARG A 256 -16.66 -6.42 -7.63
CA ARG A 256 -16.44 -5.77 -6.33
C ARG A 256 -16.65 -4.26 -6.45
N ASP A 257 -17.11 -3.68 -5.37
CA ASP A 257 -17.43 -2.25 -5.20
C ASP A 257 -16.21 -1.42 -4.73
N PHE A 258 -15.01 -1.91 -5.01
CA PHE A 258 -13.78 -1.21 -4.66
C PHE A 258 -12.68 -1.40 -5.71
N VAL A 259 -11.70 -0.52 -5.66
CA VAL A 259 -10.42 -0.61 -6.35
C VAL A 259 -9.31 -0.22 -5.38
N ALA A 260 -8.17 -0.93 -5.40
CA ALA A 260 -6.94 -0.47 -4.76
C ALA A 260 -6.05 0.23 -5.80
N VAL A 261 -5.45 1.35 -5.40
CA VAL A 261 -4.44 2.08 -6.16
C VAL A 261 -3.26 2.29 -5.22
N GLU A 262 -2.24 1.46 -5.37
CA GLU A 262 -1.19 1.25 -4.38
C GLU A 262 0.13 1.90 -4.81
N PRO A 263 0.52 3.06 -4.28
CA PRO A 263 1.87 3.58 -4.47
C PRO A 263 2.89 2.67 -3.79
N VAL A 264 3.86 2.17 -4.57
CA VAL A 264 4.90 1.25 -4.07
C VAL A 264 6.28 1.63 -4.61
N THR A 265 7.33 1.29 -3.87
CA THR A 265 8.70 1.68 -4.21
C THR A 265 9.41 0.68 -5.13
N HIS A 266 8.82 -0.48 -5.36
CA HIS A 266 9.36 -1.55 -6.20
C HIS A 266 8.24 -2.42 -6.80
N MET A 267 8.60 -3.17 -7.84
CA MET A 267 7.69 -4.14 -8.47
C MET A 267 7.56 -5.43 -7.66
N THR A 268 6.62 -6.29 -8.04
CA THR A 268 6.46 -7.65 -7.49
C THR A 268 7.72 -8.48 -7.72
N ASP A 269 8.14 -9.25 -6.73
CA ASP A 269 9.34 -10.13 -6.73
C ASP A 269 10.67 -9.39 -7.04
N ALA A 270 10.74 -8.10 -6.74
CA ALA A 270 11.85 -7.24 -7.13
C ALA A 270 13.22 -7.71 -6.64
N PHE A 271 13.28 -8.31 -5.44
CA PHE A 271 14.52 -8.75 -4.82
C PHE A 271 15.14 -9.96 -5.52
N ASN A 272 14.33 -10.93 -5.96
CA ASN A 272 14.81 -12.06 -6.76
C ASN A 272 15.20 -11.63 -8.18
N ARG A 273 14.51 -10.62 -8.73
CA ARG A 273 14.74 -10.12 -10.07
C ARG A 273 16.04 -9.34 -10.18
N ILE A 274 16.38 -8.52 -9.18
CA ILE A 274 17.67 -7.83 -9.17
C ILE A 274 18.85 -8.82 -9.05
N GLU A 275 18.71 -9.91 -8.32
CA GLU A 275 19.71 -10.98 -8.25
C GLU A 275 19.90 -11.70 -9.61
N ARG A 276 18.88 -11.65 -10.48
CA ARG A 276 18.95 -12.10 -11.89
C ARG A 276 19.42 -11.00 -12.84
N SER A 277 19.90 -9.85 -12.30
CA SER A 277 20.36 -8.68 -13.07
C SER A 277 19.27 -8.00 -13.90
N GLU A 278 17.99 -8.13 -13.52
CA GLU A 278 16.89 -7.44 -14.18
C GLU A 278 16.88 -5.96 -13.75
N PRO A 279 16.97 -5.01 -14.70
CA PRO A 279 17.01 -3.60 -14.37
C PRO A 279 15.60 -3.05 -14.06
N GLY A 280 15.55 -1.92 -13.34
CA GLY A 280 14.31 -1.17 -13.12
C GLY A 280 13.31 -1.85 -12.19
N THR A 281 13.77 -2.74 -11.30
CA THR A 281 12.92 -3.45 -10.34
C THR A 281 12.46 -2.57 -9.17
N GLY A 282 13.15 -1.46 -8.91
CA GLY A 282 12.93 -0.62 -7.73
C GLY A 282 13.49 -1.20 -6.43
N SER A 283 14.11 -2.38 -6.46
CA SER A 283 14.77 -2.99 -5.31
C SER A 283 15.82 -2.05 -4.71
N ARG A 284 15.85 -1.95 -3.38
CA ARG A 284 16.78 -1.11 -2.63
C ARG A 284 17.46 -1.92 -1.54
N ILE A 285 18.64 -1.46 -1.13
CA ILE A 285 19.40 -2.05 -0.01
C ILE A 285 19.43 -1.05 1.13
N LEU A 286 19.11 -1.49 2.34
CA LEU A 286 19.13 -0.69 3.54
C LEU A 286 20.38 -1.02 4.36
N ALA A 287 21.31 -0.08 4.45
CA ALA A 287 22.53 -0.24 5.24
C ALA A 287 22.21 -0.24 6.76
N ALA A 288 23.11 -0.82 7.54
CA ALA A 288 22.99 -0.80 9.01
C ALA A 288 22.85 0.62 9.55
N GLY A 289 21.86 0.85 10.40
CA GLY A 289 21.54 2.16 10.97
C GLY A 289 20.88 3.16 9.98
N ALA A 290 20.81 2.85 8.69
CA ALA A 290 20.20 3.73 7.70
C ALA A 290 18.67 3.67 7.76
N GLY A 291 18.03 4.77 7.34
CA GLY A 291 16.58 4.88 7.20
C GLY A 291 16.16 5.26 5.78
N PHE A 292 14.92 4.96 5.46
CA PHE A 292 14.26 5.34 4.21
C PHE A 292 12.78 5.62 4.46
N ALA A 293 12.17 6.47 3.65
CA ALA A 293 10.74 6.78 3.77
C ALA A 293 10.10 7.00 2.40
N CYS A 294 8.80 6.78 2.33
CA CYS A 294 7.93 7.20 1.24
C CYS A 294 6.66 7.84 1.79
N THR A 295 6.01 8.66 0.96
CA THR A 295 4.82 9.43 1.35
C THR A 295 3.71 9.25 0.33
N MET A 296 2.50 9.03 0.84
CA MET A 296 1.26 9.05 0.06
C MET A 296 0.36 10.17 0.58
N GLN A 297 -0.31 10.88 -0.33
CA GLN A 297 -1.39 11.81 -0.03
C GLN A 297 -2.67 11.35 -0.73
N ILE A 298 -3.77 11.36 0.00
CA ILE A 298 -5.11 11.13 -0.53
C ILE A 298 -5.90 12.40 -0.30
N SER A 299 -6.32 13.05 -1.39
CA SER A 299 -7.03 14.33 -1.34
C SER A 299 -8.38 14.22 -2.02
N THR A 300 -9.39 14.86 -1.42
CA THR A 300 -10.67 15.10 -2.10
C THR A 300 -10.61 16.46 -2.80
N ARG A 301 -11.24 16.57 -3.97
CA ARG A 301 -11.43 17.82 -4.68
C ARG A 301 -12.91 17.98 -5.00
N LEU A 302 -13.55 18.99 -4.37
CA LEU A 302 -14.94 19.30 -4.62
C LEU A 302 -15.14 19.62 -6.12
N ARG A 303 -16.22 19.10 -6.66
CA ARG A 303 -16.68 19.48 -8.00
C ARG A 303 -17.42 20.78 -7.92
N SER A 304 -17.12 21.69 -8.84
CA SER A 304 -17.83 22.98 -9.03
C SER A 304 -19.20 22.78 -9.60
#